data_8df15c6a2a79322245c008c4f8e57eef
#
_entry.id   8df15c6a2a79322245c008c4f8e57eef
#
_cell.length_a   1.000
_cell.length_b   1.000
_cell.length_c   1.000
_cell.angle_alpha   90.00
_cell.angle_beta   90.00
_cell.angle_gamma   90.00
#
_symmetry.space_group_name_H-M   'P 1'
#
loop_
_entity.id
_entity.type
_entity.pdbx_description
1 polymer ?
#
loop_
_entity_poly.entity_id
_entity_poly.type
_entity_poly.pdbx_seq_one_letter_code
_entity_poly.pdbx_strand_id
1 'polypeptide(L)'
;MLRTHKCNELNKNFLGQKVKLGGWVHSIRDHGSLVFIDLRDNYGITQCVIDSEKNKDLMELASSIKDESVIFVEGTVIARAEEVINPDLKTGEIEVAIENITVESMAEQIPFQVADETQKYPEDLRFQYRYLDLRTKRMHRNIHLRNNVIAFLRQEMWKQDFQEFQTPILTVSSPEGARDFLVPSRVHPGKFYALPQAPQQFKQLLMVSGFDKYFQVAPCFRDEGTRADRSLEFYQLDMEMSFVEQEDIFNVMEPVIYNMFKHFSTRKITEPHFPHIPFKEAMLKYGTDKPDLRNPLIIVDTTDIFKNSNFSIFAKAIENGAIVRAIPAHKVVDKPRSFFDKMVAYAVE
;
A
#
# COMPACT_ATOMS: atom_id res chain seq x y z
N MET A 1 -17.82 -27.98 3.85
CA MET A 1 -17.05 -26.87 4.45
C MET A 1 -17.43 -26.80 5.92
N LEU A 2 -16.50 -26.39 6.78
CA LEU A 2 -16.75 -26.33 8.24
C LEU A 2 -17.69 -25.17 8.65
N ARG A 3 -17.89 -24.17 7.78
CA ARG A 3 -18.81 -23.04 7.97
C ARG A 3 -19.80 -22.95 6.79
N THR A 4 -21.01 -22.45 7.05
CA THR A 4 -22.05 -22.24 6.02
C THR A 4 -21.94 -20.88 5.36
N HIS A 5 -21.53 -19.83 6.10
CA HIS A 5 -21.45 -18.44 5.65
C HIS A 5 -20.18 -17.77 6.16
N LYS A 6 -19.82 -16.65 5.52
CA LYS A 6 -18.75 -15.75 5.95
C LYS A 6 -19.31 -14.69 6.90
N CYS A 7 -18.46 -14.16 7.78
CA CYS A 7 -18.90 -13.19 8.78
C CYS A 7 -19.46 -11.89 8.20
N ASN A 8 -19.23 -11.54 6.96
CA ASN A 8 -19.74 -10.30 6.34
C ASN A 8 -20.79 -10.54 5.24
N GLU A 9 -21.32 -11.76 5.18
CA GLU A 9 -22.26 -12.20 4.14
C GLU A 9 -23.71 -12.07 4.58
N LEU A 10 -23.96 -12.18 5.90
CA LEU A 10 -25.28 -12.17 6.48
C LEU A 10 -25.94 -10.79 6.41
N ASN A 11 -27.26 -10.80 6.16
CA ASN A 11 -28.12 -9.62 6.13
C ASN A 11 -29.56 -10.02 6.45
N LYS A 12 -30.51 -9.09 6.37
CA LYS A 12 -31.94 -9.34 6.67
C LYS A 12 -32.57 -10.48 5.86
N ASN A 13 -32.04 -10.85 4.71
CA ASN A 13 -32.58 -11.96 3.91
C ASN A 13 -32.32 -13.33 4.55
N PHE A 14 -31.43 -13.40 5.54
CA PHE A 14 -31.11 -14.63 6.28
C PHE A 14 -31.86 -14.76 7.61
N LEU A 15 -32.79 -13.85 7.93
CA LEU A 15 -33.53 -13.89 9.19
C LEU A 15 -34.23 -15.23 9.36
N GLY A 16 -34.11 -15.82 10.57
CA GLY A 16 -34.67 -17.13 10.92
C GLY A 16 -33.88 -18.33 10.40
N GLN A 17 -32.83 -18.13 9.61
CA GLN A 17 -32.00 -19.23 9.11
C GLN A 17 -30.96 -19.65 10.14
N LYS A 18 -30.72 -20.96 10.24
CA LYS A 18 -29.59 -21.50 10.99
C LYS A 18 -28.31 -21.41 10.19
N VAL A 19 -27.27 -20.84 10.81
CA VAL A 19 -25.94 -20.62 10.21
C VAL A 19 -24.85 -21.18 11.11
N LYS A 20 -23.74 -21.53 10.47
CA LYS A 20 -22.50 -21.86 11.15
C LYS A 20 -21.40 -20.94 10.65
N LEU A 21 -20.87 -20.10 11.56
CA LEU A 21 -19.75 -19.19 11.31
C LEU A 21 -18.49 -19.75 11.95
N GLY A 22 -17.32 -19.36 11.40
CA GLY A 22 -16.04 -19.70 11.99
C GLY A 22 -15.07 -18.54 11.81
N GLY A 23 -14.36 -18.21 12.88
CA GLY A 23 -13.46 -17.06 12.86
C GLY A 23 -12.71 -16.85 14.18
N TRP A 24 -12.11 -15.69 14.29
CA TRP A 24 -11.43 -15.21 15.49
C TRP A 24 -12.37 -14.34 16.32
N VAL A 25 -12.31 -14.50 17.62
CA VAL A 25 -13.02 -13.63 18.57
C VAL A 25 -12.35 -12.25 18.53
N HIS A 26 -13.06 -11.27 18.00
CA HIS A 26 -12.57 -9.90 17.88
C HIS A 26 -12.72 -9.12 19.19
N SER A 27 -13.86 -9.29 19.86
CA SER A 27 -14.12 -8.75 21.18
C SER A 27 -15.27 -9.50 21.84
N ILE A 28 -15.27 -9.51 23.17
CA ILE A 28 -16.38 -10.04 23.99
C ILE A 28 -16.85 -8.91 24.91
N ARG A 29 -18.16 -8.74 25.00
CA ARG A 29 -18.81 -7.77 25.90
C ARG A 29 -19.86 -8.48 26.72
N ASP A 30 -19.66 -8.47 28.04
CA ASP A 30 -20.60 -9.05 29.01
C ASP A 30 -21.49 -7.94 29.61
N HIS A 31 -22.78 -8.06 29.41
CA HIS A 31 -23.81 -7.17 29.96
C HIS A 31 -24.71 -7.87 30.97
N GLY A 32 -24.22 -8.94 31.60
CA GLY A 32 -24.91 -9.70 32.64
C GLY A 32 -25.93 -10.71 32.08
N SER A 33 -27.06 -10.26 31.54
CA SER A 33 -28.05 -11.15 30.92
C SER A 33 -27.72 -11.53 29.48
N LEU A 34 -26.89 -10.75 28.82
CA LEU A 34 -26.46 -10.95 27.41
C LEU A 34 -24.96 -10.87 27.29
N VAL A 35 -24.37 -11.82 26.56
CA VAL A 35 -22.96 -11.73 26.13
C VAL A 35 -22.92 -11.57 24.62
N PHE A 36 -22.17 -10.58 24.17
CA PHE A 36 -21.94 -10.30 22.75
C PHE A 36 -20.53 -10.73 22.38
N ILE A 37 -20.43 -11.51 21.32
CA ILE A 37 -19.17 -11.92 20.71
C ILE A 37 -19.12 -11.35 19.31
N ASP A 38 -18.17 -10.45 19.03
CA ASP A 38 -17.88 -10.03 17.67
C ASP A 38 -16.94 -11.07 17.03
N LEU A 39 -17.46 -11.86 16.11
CA LEU A 39 -16.69 -12.88 15.39
C LEU A 39 -16.16 -12.31 14.08
N ARG A 40 -14.86 -12.40 13.88
CA ARG A 40 -14.16 -11.85 12.71
C ARG A 40 -13.59 -12.97 11.85
N ASP A 41 -13.77 -12.84 10.54
CA ASP A 41 -13.03 -13.61 9.54
C ASP A 41 -12.32 -12.69 8.53
N ASN A 42 -11.79 -13.24 7.43
CA ASN A 42 -11.16 -12.45 6.36
C ASN A 42 -12.09 -11.42 5.71
N TYR A 43 -13.41 -11.64 5.77
CA TYR A 43 -14.39 -10.84 5.03
C TYR A 43 -15.04 -9.75 5.86
N GLY A 44 -14.99 -9.87 7.19
CA GLY A 44 -15.54 -8.86 8.11
C GLY A 44 -15.89 -9.41 9.48
N ILE A 45 -16.85 -8.74 10.13
CA ILE A 45 -17.29 -9.01 11.49
C ILE A 45 -18.80 -9.26 11.51
N THR A 46 -19.23 -10.26 12.28
CA THR A 46 -20.64 -10.47 12.63
C THR A 46 -20.76 -10.55 14.15
N GLN A 47 -21.68 -9.79 14.72
CA GLN A 47 -22.02 -9.91 16.13
C GLN A 47 -22.84 -11.17 16.36
N CYS A 48 -22.46 -11.92 17.39
CA CYS A 48 -23.18 -13.07 17.89
C CYS A 48 -23.61 -12.80 19.34
N VAL A 49 -24.76 -13.28 19.76
CA VAL A 49 -25.33 -13.01 21.10
C VAL A 49 -25.70 -14.29 21.81
N ILE A 50 -25.36 -14.36 23.10
CA ILE A 50 -25.78 -15.40 24.02
C ILE A 50 -26.77 -14.77 25.02
N ASP A 51 -27.89 -15.41 25.22
CA ASP A 51 -28.88 -15.09 26.25
C ASP A 51 -28.65 -16.01 27.45
N SER A 52 -28.27 -15.44 28.60
CA SER A 52 -27.94 -16.19 29.82
C SER A 52 -29.12 -16.94 30.42
N GLU A 53 -30.33 -16.41 30.23
CA GLU A 53 -31.52 -17.07 30.73
C GLU A 53 -31.80 -18.36 29.99
N LYS A 54 -31.38 -18.48 28.75
CA LYS A 54 -31.62 -19.66 27.90
C LYS A 54 -30.48 -20.68 27.96
N ASN A 55 -29.23 -20.26 28.21
CA ASN A 55 -28.11 -21.20 28.19
C ASN A 55 -26.94 -20.75 29.10
N LYS A 56 -26.97 -21.23 30.34
CA LYS A 56 -25.92 -20.93 31.35
C LYS A 56 -24.58 -21.55 31.01
N ASP A 57 -24.53 -22.73 30.40
CA ASP A 57 -23.30 -23.43 30.09
C ASP A 57 -22.52 -22.66 28.98
N LEU A 58 -23.24 -22.09 28.02
CA LEU A 58 -22.62 -21.23 26.99
C LEU A 58 -22.08 -19.93 27.58
N MET A 59 -22.72 -19.39 28.62
CA MET A 59 -22.21 -18.21 29.33
C MET A 59 -20.89 -18.49 30.03
N GLU A 60 -20.80 -19.60 30.76
CA GLU A 60 -19.58 -20.02 31.45
C GLU A 60 -18.44 -20.25 30.41
N LEU A 61 -18.75 -20.93 29.31
CA LEU A 61 -17.80 -21.13 28.22
C LEU A 61 -17.37 -19.80 27.65
N ALA A 62 -18.26 -18.89 27.29
CA ALA A 62 -17.95 -17.59 26.73
C ALA A 62 -17.06 -16.74 27.64
N SER A 63 -17.29 -16.81 28.98
CA SER A 63 -16.47 -16.10 29.98
C SER A 63 -15.02 -16.61 30.02
N SER A 64 -14.74 -17.83 29.58
CA SER A 64 -13.40 -18.40 29.52
C SER A 64 -12.67 -18.08 28.22
N ILE A 65 -13.41 -17.70 27.16
CA ILE A 65 -12.85 -17.41 25.83
C ILE A 65 -12.13 -16.07 25.86
N LYS A 66 -10.93 -16.03 25.27
CA LYS A 66 -10.12 -14.81 25.13
C LYS A 66 -10.21 -14.24 23.73
N ASP A 67 -9.93 -12.95 23.63
CA ASP A 67 -9.75 -12.31 22.33
C ASP A 67 -8.73 -13.05 21.48
N GLU A 68 -8.99 -13.11 20.17
CA GLU A 68 -8.20 -13.83 19.17
C GLU A 68 -8.25 -15.37 19.28
N SER A 69 -9.07 -15.95 20.18
CA SER A 69 -9.39 -17.40 20.14
C SER A 69 -10.13 -17.73 18.84
N VAL A 70 -9.95 -18.95 18.35
CA VAL A 70 -10.65 -19.45 17.15
C VAL A 70 -11.85 -20.27 17.58
N ILE A 71 -13.03 -19.85 17.14
CA ILE A 71 -14.30 -20.54 17.48
C ILE A 71 -15.16 -20.76 16.24
N PHE A 72 -16.00 -21.78 16.32
CA PHE A 72 -17.18 -21.92 15.49
C PHE A 72 -18.42 -21.59 16.32
N VAL A 73 -19.32 -20.84 15.70
CA VAL A 73 -20.63 -20.47 16.28
C VAL A 73 -21.72 -21.04 15.40
N GLU A 74 -22.63 -21.79 15.98
CA GLU A 74 -23.88 -22.24 15.36
C GLU A 74 -25.03 -21.53 16.02
N GLY A 75 -25.96 -20.99 15.21
CA GLY A 75 -27.06 -20.23 15.73
C GLY A 75 -28.02 -19.75 14.65
N THR A 76 -29.04 -19.03 15.09
CA THR A 76 -30.07 -18.48 14.22
C THR A 76 -29.84 -16.98 13.98
N VAL A 77 -29.97 -16.53 12.74
CA VAL A 77 -29.88 -15.10 12.39
C VAL A 77 -31.13 -14.38 12.87
N ILE A 78 -30.97 -13.34 13.68
CA ILE A 78 -32.03 -12.48 14.20
C ILE A 78 -31.81 -11.03 13.84
N ALA A 79 -32.87 -10.22 13.79
CA ALA A 79 -32.76 -8.78 13.62
C ALA A 79 -32.34 -8.12 14.94
N ARG A 80 -31.47 -7.09 14.84
CA ARG A 80 -31.24 -6.18 15.98
C ARG A 80 -32.44 -5.24 16.16
N ALA A 81 -32.66 -4.81 17.39
CA ALA A 81 -33.58 -3.72 17.65
C ALA A 81 -33.07 -2.43 16.96
N GLU A 82 -33.98 -1.57 16.52
CA GLU A 82 -33.68 -0.39 15.73
C GLU A 82 -32.67 0.54 16.43
N GLU A 83 -32.78 0.65 17.76
CA GLU A 83 -31.95 1.53 18.59
C GLU A 83 -30.50 1.05 18.72
N VAL A 84 -30.21 -0.22 18.40
CA VAL A 84 -28.87 -0.83 18.51
C VAL A 84 -28.28 -1.26 17.17
N ILE A 85 -28.89 -0.84 16.07
CA ILE A 85 -28.30 -1.02 14.74
C ILE A 85 -26.95 -0.32 14.66
N ASN A 86 -25.92 -1.03 14.21
CA ASN A 86 -24.59 -0.48 14.06
C ASN A 86 -24.29 -0.17 12.56
N PRO A 87 -24.32 1.10 12.14
CA PRO A 87 -24.08 1.47 10.74
C PRO A 87 -22.63 1.25 10.29
N ASP A 88 -21.68 1.11 11.21
CA ASP A 88 -20.28 0.88 10.89
C ASP A 88 -19.96 -0.59 10.53
N LEU A 89 -20.89 -1.50 10.82
CA LEU A 89 -20.81 -2.90 10.45
C LEU A 89 -21.74 -3.22 9.27
N LYS A 90 -21.23 -3.89 8.26
CA LYS A 90 -22.02 -4.33 7.12
C LYS A 90 -23.16 -5.28 7.54
N THR A 91 -22.96 -6.03 8.61
CA THR A 91 -23.94 -6.92 9.23
C THR A 91 -24.67 -6.26 10.42
N GLY A 92 -24.58 -4.94 10.55
CA GLY A 92 -25.02 -4.21 11.74
C GLY A 92 -26.54 -4.21 12.01
N GLU A 93 -27.36 -4.62 11.04
CA GLU A 93 -28.82 -4.77 11.19
C GLU A 93 -29.25 -6.12 11.75
N ILE A 94 -28.33 -7.10 11.80
CA ILE A 94 -28.58 -8.46 12.27
C ILE A 94 -27.54 -8.90 13.29
N GLU A 95 -27.85 -9.96 13.99
CA GLU A 95 -26.92 -10.71 14.83
C GLU A 95 -27.27 -12.20 14.79
N VAL A 96 -26.37 -13.05 15.29
CA VAL A 96 -26.59 -14.50 15.38
C VAL A 96 -26.83 -14.86 16.81
N ALA A 97 -28.09 -15.32 17.13
CA ALA A 97 -28.42 -15.90 18.43
C ALA A 97 -27.72 -17.27 18.53
N ILE A 98 -26.75 -17.37 19.43
CA ILE A 98 -25.89 -18.56 19.57
C ILE A 98 -26.66 -19.71 20.20
N GLU A 99 -26.63 -20.86 19.55
CA GLU A 99 -27.15 -22.14 20.06
C GLU A 99 -26.02 -23.07 20.51
N ASN A 100 -24.85 -22.99 19.85
CA ASN A 100 -23.69 -23.79 20.19
C ASN A 100 -22.37 -23.05 19.85
N ILE A 101 -21.34 -23.27 20.68
CA ILE A 101 -19.96 -22.80 20.46
C ILE A 101 -19.01 -24.00 20.49
N THR A 102 -18.17 -24.11 19.49
CA THR A 102 -17.03 -25.03 19.50
C THR A 102 -15.76 -24.19 19.54
N VAL A 103 -14.95 -24.35 20.59
CA VAL A 103 -13.65 -23.70 20.68
C VAL A 103 -12.63 -24.60 19.97
N GLU A 104 -12.12 -24.11 18.83
CA GLU A 104 -11.12 -24.83 18.04
C GLU A 104 -9.72 -24.60 18.58
N SER A 105 -9.43 -23.36 19.00
CA SER A 105 -8.15 -22.99 19.59
C SER A 105 -8.34 -21.83 20.58
N MET A 106 -7.94 -22.02 21.81
CA MET A 106 -7.91 -20.98 22.83
C MET A 106 -6.67 -20.12 22.66
N ALA A 107 -6.82 -18.81 22.63
CA ALA A 107 -5.69 -17.89 22.59
C ALA A 107 -5.03 -17.76 23.98
N GLU A 108 -3.73 -17.58 23.99
CA GLU A 108 -3.00 -17.04 25.13
C GLU A 108 -3.21 -15.52 25.24
N GLN A 109 -2.59 -14.90 26.25
CA GLN A 109 -2.62 -13.44 26.35
C GLN A 109 -1.86 -12.82 25.18
N ILE A 110 -2.55 -12.03 24.37
CA ILE A 110 -1.94 -11.36 23.20
C ILE A 110 -1.08 -10.16 23.64
N PRO A 111 0.06 -9.90 22.97
CA PRO A 111 1.00 -8.84 23.34
C PRO A 111 0.48 -7.42 23.05
N PHE A 112 -0.54 -7.29 22.22
CA PHE A 112 -1.23 -6.02 21.94
C PHE A 112 -2.65 -6.28 21.43
N GLN A 113 -3.53 -5.30 21.60
CA GLN A 113 -4.92 -5.42 21.17
C GLN A 113 -5.05 -5.26 19.65
N VAL A 114 -5.68 -6.24 18.99
CA VAL A 114 -5.94 -6.22 17.54
C VAL A 114 -7.17 -5.36 17.21
N ALA A 115 -8.15 -5.37 18.08
CA ALA A 115 -9.44 -4.66 17.89
C ALA A 115 -9.33 -3.15 18.10
N ASP A 116 -8.38 -2.69 18.91
CA ASP A 116 -8.24 -1.27 19.24
C ASP A 116 -7.34 -0.53 18.23
N GLU A 117 -7.95 0.17 17.29
CA GLU A 117 -7.25 0.97 16.28
C GLU A 117 -6.73 2.32 16.81
N THR A 118 -7.10 2.72 18.02
CA THR A 118 -6.68 3.99 18.61
C THR A 118 -5.29 3.91 19.20
N GLN A 119 -4.86 2.73 19.64
CA GLN A 119 -3.54 2.50 20.22
C GLN A 119 -2.46 2.39 19.13
N LYS A 120 -1.33 3.02 19.41
CA LYS A 120 -0.13 2.94 18.58
C LYS A 120 0.90 2.05 19.28
N TYR A 121 1.20 0.93 18.68
CA TYR A 121 2.23 0.02 19.18
C TYR A 121 3.57 0.26 18.47
N PRO A 122 4.71 0.06 19.17
CA PRO A 122 6.05 0.15 18.58
C PRO A 122 6.17 -0.78 17.36
N GLU A 123 6.95 -0.35 16.40
CA GLU A 123 7.11 -1.11 15.14
C GLU A 123 7.77 -2.47 15.37
N ASP A 124 8.77 -2.53 16.25
CA ASP A 124 9.45 -3.78 16.61
C ASP A 124 8.48 -4.84 17.17
N LEU A 125 7.56 -4.42 18.06
CA LEU A 125 6.53 -5.31 18.61
C LEU A 125 5.59 -5.82 17.51
N ARG A 126 5.19 -4.94 16.59
CA ARG A 126 4.32 -5.29 15.46
C ARG A 126 5.02 -6.23 14.46
N PHE A 127 6.33 -6.09 14.26
CA PHE A 127 7.11 -6.99 13.43
C PHE A 127 7.35 -8.33 14.09
N GLN A 128 7.61 -8.36 15.40
CA GLN A 128 7.76 -9.60 16.15
C GLN A 128 6.48 -10.45 16.11
N TYR A 129 5.31 -9.80 16.21
CA TYR A 129 4.01 -10.47 16.15
C TYR A 129 3.26 -10.10 14.88
N ARG A 130 3.93 -10.21 13.73
CA ARG A 130 3.40 -9.74 12.44
C ARG A 130 2.06 -10.35 12.06
N TYR A 131 1.81 -11.61 12.44
CA TYR A 131 0.55 -12.31 12.20
C TYR A 131 -0.64 -11.65 12.95
N LEU A 132 -0.43 -11.07 14.13
CA LEU A 132 -1.45 -10.28 14.83
C LEU A 132 -1.60 -8.89 14.20
N ASP A 133 -0.51 -8.22 13.87
CA ASP A 133 -0.55 -6.92 13.20
C ASP A 133 -1.33 -6.98 11.87
N LEU A 134 -1.18 -8.06 11.10
CA LEU A 134 -1.92 -8.29 9.85
C LEU A 134 -3.44 -8.48 10.08
N ARG A 135 -3.87 -8.84 11.29
CA ARG A 135 -5.30 -8.94 11.65
C ARG A 135 -5.93 -7.57 11.94
N THR A 136 -5.12 -6.52 12.23
CA THR A 136 -5.65 -5.17 12.43
C THR A 136 -6.34 -4.68 11.15
N LYS A 137 -7.45 -3.96 11.29
CA LYS A 137 -8.23 -3.45 10.15
C LYS A 137 -7.38 -2.65 9.16
N ARG A 138 -6.47 -1.82 9.68
CA ARG A 138 -5.55 -1.03 8.86
C ARG A 138 -4.63 -1.90 8.01
N MET A 139 -3.94 -2.87 8.62
CA MET A 139 -2.98 -3.70 7.89
C MET A 139 -3.67 -4.69 6.95
N HIS A 140 -4.78 -5.28 7.41
CA HIS A 140 -5.61 -6.15 6.58
C HIS A 140 -6.07 -5.42 5.30
N ARG A 141 -6.61 -4.19 5.45
CA ARG A 141 -6.97 -3.34 4.30
C ARG A 141 -5.78 -3.05 3.38
N ASN A 142 -4.60 -2.74 3.93
CA ASN A 142 -3.41 -2.43 3.13
C ASN A 142 -2.94 -3.64 2.32
N ILE A 143 -2.95 -4.85 2.89
CA ILE A 143 -2.58 -6.07 2.17
C ILE A 143 -3.61 -6.39 1.07
N HIS A 144 -4.90 -6.23 1.35
CA HIS A 144 -5.94 -6.38 0.33
C HIS A 144 -5.79 -5.35 -0.80
N LEU A 145 -5.53 -4.09 -0.45
CA LEU A 145 -5.30 -3.03 -1.44
C LEU A 145 -4.11 -3.40 -2.34
N ARG A 146 -2.97 -3.79 -1.75
CA ARG A 146 -1.79 -4.23 -2.51
C ARG A 146 -2.12 -5.39 -3.46
N ASN A 147 -2.81 -6.42 -2.96
CA ASN A 147 -3.23 -7.55 -3.78
C ASN A 147 -4.11 -7.12 -4.96
N ASN A 148 -5.09 -6.26 -4.70
CA ASN A 148 -6.02 -5.79 -5.72
C ASN A 148 -5.33 -4.88 -6.76
N VAL A 149 -4.40 -4.02 -6.33
CA VAL A 149 -3.58 -3.20 -7.25
C VAL A 149 -2.76 -4.09 -8.17
N ILE A 150 -2.09 -5.12 -7.65
CA ILE A 150 -1.30 -6.05 -8.46
C ILE A 150 -2.19 -6.81 -9.46
N ALA A 151 -3.34 -7.30 -9.02
CA ALA A 151 -4.30 -7.98 -9.90
C ALA A 151 -4.83 -7.06 -11.01
N PHE A 152 -5.13 -5.81 -10.66
CA PHE A 152 -5.57 -4.79 -11.61
C PHE A 152 -4.49 -4.46 -12.65
N LEU A 153 -3.25 -4.24 -12.22
CA LEU A 153 -2.13 -3.99 -13.13
C LEU A 153 -1.95 -5.13 -14.12
N ARG A 154 -2.03 -6.40 -13.67
CA ARG A 154 -1.99 -7.55 -14.57
C ARG A 154 -3.10 -7.50 -15.62
N GLN A 155 -4.33 -7.19 -15.19
CA GLN A 155 -5.47 -7.08 -16.11
C GLN A 155 -5.26 -5.97 -17.16
N GLU A 156 -4.73 -4.82 -16.76
CA GLU A 156 -4.45 -3.73 -17.69
C GLU A 156 -3.34 -4.09 -18.69
N MET A 157 -2.31 -4.82 -18.27
CA MET A 157 -1.26 -5.30 -19.17
C MET A 157 -1.79 -6.36 -20.16
N TRP A 158 -2.58 -7.32 -19.69
CA TRP A 158 -3.20 -8.33 -20.58
C TRP A 158 -4.15 -7.71 -21.61
N LYS A 159 -4.88 -6.64 -21.27
CA LYS A 159 -5.73 -5.91 -22.24
C LYS A 159 -4.93 -5.28 -23.39
N GLN A 160 -3.64 -5.09 -23.22
CA GLN A 160 -2.73 -4.55 -24.22
C GLN A 160 -1.84 -5.63 -24.86
N ASP A 161 -2.26 -6.90 -24.79
CA ASP A 161 -1.62 -8.08 -25.38
C ASP A 161 -0.23 -8.39 -24.82
N PHE A 162 0.09 -7.92 -23.61
CA PHE A 162 1.31 -8.34 -22.93
C PHE A 162 1.18 -9.74 -22.37
N GLN A 163 2.27 -10.49 -22.40
CA GLN A 163 2.40 -11.83 -21.83
C GLN A 163 3.21 -11.78 -20.55
N GLU A 164 2.71 -12.38 -19.46
CA GLU A 164 3.44 -12.45 -18.18
C GLU A 164 4.38 -13.65 -18.17
N PHE A 165 5.68 -13.39 -18.03
CA PHE A 165 6.70 -14.41 -17.87
C PHE A 165 7.43 -14.24 -16.55
N GLN A 166 7.63 -15.33 -15.83
CA GLN A 166 8.48 -15.34 -14.65
C GLN A 166 9.93 -15.62 -15.04
N THR A 167 10.84 -14.80 -14.54
CA THR A 167 12.27 -14.93 -14.77
C THR A 167 12.97 -15.55 -13.56
N PRO A 168 14.14 -16.19 -13.75
CA PRO A 168 14.89 -16.77 -12.64
C PRO A 168 15.27 -15.75 -11.56
N ILE A 169 15.18 -16.16 -10.29
CA ILE A 169 15.59 -15.36 -9.13
C ILE A 169 17.04 -15.67 -8.75
N LEU A 170 17.48 -16.92 -8.82
CA LEU A 170 18.89 -17.27 -8.67
C LEU A 170 19.61 -17.02 -9.99
N THR A 171 20.37 -15.93 -10.08
CA THR A 171 21.00 -15.48 -11.30
C THR A 171 22.49 -15.16 -11.10
N VAL A 172 23.12 -14.60 -12.10
CA VAL A 172 24.46 -14.04 -11.99
C VAL A 172 24.40 -12.57 -11.58
N SER A 173 25.49 -12.07 -10.99
CA SER A 173 25.63 -10.65 -10.67
C SER A 173 25.45 -9.78 -11.93
N SER A 174 24.63 -8.73 -11.78
CA SER A 174 24.39 -7.74 -12.84
C SER A 174 24.63 -6.35 -12.28
N PRO A 175 25.62 -5.59 -12.80
CA PRO A 175 25.96 -4.27 -12.28
C PRO A 175 24.94 -3.22 -12.73
N GLU A 176 23.81 -3.12 -12.00
CA GLU A 176 22.75 -2.15 -12.30
C GLU A 176 22.73 -0.93 -11.35
N GLY A 177 23.85 -0.67 -10.66
CA GLY A 177 24.01 0.50 -9.82
C GLY A 177 23.89 0.27 -8.32
N ALA A 178 23.17 -0.76 -7.86
CA ALA A 178 23.13 -1.19 -6.47
C ALA A 178 24.13 -2.33 -6.20
N ARG A 179 24.31 -2.72 -4.94
CA ARG A 179 25.02 -3.94 -4.58
C ARG A 179 24.07 -5.12 -4.64
N ASP A 180 24.59 -6.29 -5.07
CA ASP A 180 23.84 -7.52 -5.13
C ASP A 180 23.79 -8.21 -3.77
N PHE A 181 22.66 -8.87 -3.48
CA PHE A 181 22.61 -9.92 -2.48
C PHE A 181 23.17 -11.22 -3.05
N LEU A 182 24.16 -11.80 -2.39
CA LEU A 182 24.83 -13.01 -2.83
C LEU A 182 24.30 -14.24 -2.09
N VAL A 183 24.08 -15.32 -2.83
CA VAL A 183 23.68 -16.62 -2.29
C VAL A 183 24.80 -17.62 -2.55
N PRO A 184 25.47 -18.16 -1.51
CA PRO A 184 26.55 -19.13 -1.68
C PRO A 184 26.05 -20.42 -2.35
N SER A 185 26.82 -20.92 -3.33
CA SER A 185 26.51 -22.21 -3.95
C SER A 185 27.07 -23.37 -3.13
N ARG A 186 26.19 -24.24 -2.67
CA ARG A 186 26.62 -25.49 -2.00
C ARG A 186 27.27 -26.50 -2.96
N VAL A 187 26.81 -26.53 -4.22
CA VAL A 187 27.28 -27.47 -5.25
C VAL A 187 28.62 -27.05 -5.85
N HIS A 188 28.88 -25.73 -5.89
CA HIS A 188 30.11 -25.17 -6.45
C HIS A 188 30.84 -24.33 -5.38
N PRO A 189 31.73 -24.92 -4.57
CA PRO A 189 32.47 -24.22 -3.52
C PRO A 189 33.19 -22.98 -4.08
N GLY A 190 33.09 -21.85 -3.35
CA GLY A 190 33.69 -20.57 -3.75
C GLY A 190 32.93 -19.80 -4.82
N LYS A 191 31.79 -20.31 -5.32
CA LYS A 191 30.90 -19.60 -6.27
C LYS A 191 29.60 -19.16 -5.60
N PHE A 192 28.99 -18.13 -6.17
CA PHE A 192 27.79 -17.50 -5.66
C PHE A 192 26.77 -17.31 -6.80
N TYR A 193 25.50 -17.39 -6.45
CA TYR A 193 24.43 -16.78 -7.20
C TYR A 193 24.17 -15.36 -6.68
N ALA A 194 23.57 -14.51 -7.49
CA ALA A 194 23.04 -13.22 -7.06
C ALA A 194 21.54 -13.21 -7.10
N LEU A 195 20.88 -12.43 -6.22
CA LEU A 195 19.47 -12.08 -6.37
C LEU A 195 19.32 -10.93 -7.36
N PRO A 196 18.27 -10.90 -8.21
CA PRO A 196 18.14 -9.92 -9.28
C PRO A 196 17.83 -8.53 -8.74
N GLN A 197 18.55 -7.54 -9.22
CA GLN A 197 18.21 -6.12 -9.00
C GLN A 197 17.02 -5.68 -9.86
N ALA A 198 16.89 -6.28 -11.05
CA ALA A 198 15.80 -6.24 -12.00
C ALA A 198 15.98 -7.39 -13.02
N PRO A 199 14.96 -7.84 -13.74
CA PRO A 199 15.07 -8.94 -14.70
C PRO A 199 15.61 -8.50 -16.08
N GLN A 200 16.50 -7.50 -16.12
CA GLN A 200 16.91 -6.80 -17.33
C GLN A 200 17.47 -7.73 -18.43
N GLN A 201 18.37 -8.62 -18.08
CA GLN A 201 18.98 -9.54 -19.07
C GLN A 201 17.94 -10.55 -19.61
N PHE A 202 17.08 -11.06 -18.75
CA PHE A 202 16.08 -12.05 -19.14
C PHE A 202 15.01 -11.47 -20.06
N LYS A 203 14.54 -10.25 -19.78
CA LYS A 203 13.52 -9.63 -20.65
C LYS A 203 14.08 -9.28 -22.02
N GLN A 204 15.35 -8.87 -22.11
CA GLN A 204 16.02 -8.68 -23.39
C GLN A 204 16.18 -10.00 -24.15
N LEU A 205 16.53 -11.09 -23.45
CA LEU A 205 16.61 -12.42 -24.06
C LEU A 205 15.25 -12.89 -24.59
N LEU A 206 14.15 -12.57 -23.92
CA LEU A 206 12.81 -12.85 -24.40
C LEU A 206 12.53 -12.11 -25.73
N MET A 207 12.90 -10.82 -25.84
CA MET A 207 12.77 -10.08 -27.11
C MET A 207 13.61 -10.72 -28.22
N VAL A 208 14.86 -11.06 -27.94
CA VAL A 208 15.74 -11.76 -28.88
C VAL A 208 15.16 -13.14 -29.30
N SER A 209 14.40 -13.76 -28.41
CA SER A 209 13.74 -15.06 -28.67
C SER A 209 12.44 -14.92 -29.48
N GLY A 210 12.06 -13.72 -29.88
CA GLY A 210 10.90 -13.48 -30.74
C GLY A 210 9.58 -13.22 -29.99
N PHE A 211 9.63 -12.86 -28.70
CA PHE A 211 8.47 -12.36 -27.99
C PHE A 211 8.35 -10.85 -28.16
N ASP A 212 7.17 -10.34 -28.48
CA ASP A 212 7.00 -8.92 -28.77
C ASP A 212 6.69 -8.08 -27.56
N LYS A 213 5.94 -8.62 -26.59
CA LYS A 213 5.47 -7.88 -25.41
C LYS A 213 5.57 -8.76 -24.17
N TYR A 214 6.47 -8.40 -23.28
CA TYR A 214 6.67 -9.04 -21.98
C TYR A 214 6.27 -8.10 -20.86
N PHE A 215 5.72 -8.65 -19.78
CA PHE A 215 5.70 -8.00 -18.47
C PHE A 215 5.85 -9.02 -17.33
N GLN A 216 6.16 -8.50 -16.16
CA GLN A 216 6.21 -9.26 -14.92
C GLN A 216 6.01 -8.34 -13.72
N VAL A 217 5.33 -8.82 -12.67
CA VAL A 217 5.42 -8.21 -11.34
C VAL A 217 6.64 -8.83 -10.66
N ALA A 218 7.82 -8.25 -10.93
CA ALA A 218 9.12 -8.82 -10.63
C ALA A 218 9.57 -8.53 -9.19
N PRO A 219 9.95 -9.54 -8.39
CA PRO A 219 10.68 -9.30 -7.16
C PRO A 219 12.10 -8.80 -7.47
N CYS A 220 12.48 -7.70 -6.82
CA CYS A 220 13.77 -7.05 -7.00
C CYS A 220 14.46 -6.88 -5.65
N PHE A 221 15.79 -7.02 -5.64
CA PHE A 221 16.62 -7.01 -4.44
C PHE A 221 17.79 -6.05 -4.65
N ARG A 222 17.97 -5.09 -3.72
CA ARG A 222 19.09 -4.14 -3.77
C ARG A 222 19.65 -3.94 -2.39
N ASP A 223 20.93 -4.23 -2.19
CA ASP A 223 21.64 -4.00 -0.93
C ASP A 223 22.08 -2.55 -0.83
N GLU A 224 21.13 -1.70 -0.47
CA GLU A 224 21.32 -0.25 -0.34
C GLU A 224 20.82 0.20 1.05
N GLY A 225 21.19 1.42 1.44
CA GLY A 225 20.66 2.03 2.66
C GLY A 225 19.14 2.20 2.60
N THR A 226 18.43 1.70 3.61
CA THR A 226 16.97 1.85 3.73
C THR A 226 16.58 3.31 3.94
N ARG A 227 15.49 3.75 3.29
CA ARG A 227 14.86 5.06 3.47
C ARG A 227 13.35 4.86 3.65
N ALA A 228 12.64 5.93 4.00
CA ALA A 228 11.18 5.86 4.21
C ALA A 228 10.39 5.29 3.02
N ASP A 229 10.89 5.47 1.81
CA ASP A 229 10.29 5.05 0.53
C ASP A 229 11.08 3.94 -0.20
N ARG A 230 12.10 3.34 0.45
CA ARG A 230 12.96 2.31 -0.15
C ARG A 230 13.17 1.14 0.81
N SER A 231 12.93 -0.07 0.29
CA SER A 231 13.22 -1.33 0.96
C SER A 231 14.23 -2.15 0.17
N LEU A 232 14.92 -3.06 0.86
CA LEU A 232 15.91 -3.95 0.25
C LEU A 232 15.28 -4.94 -0.75
N GLU A 233 14.03 -5.33 -0.48
CA GLU A 233 13.19 -6.15 -1.35
C GLU A 233 11.94 -5.37 -1.72
N PHE A 234 11.64 -5.30 -3.01
CA PHE A 234 10.48 -4.60 -3.56
C PHE A 234 10.01 -5.26 -4.85
N TYR A 235 8.89 -4.79 -5.39
CA TYR A 235 8.33 -5.31 -6.62
C TYR A 235 8.24 -4.21 -7.68
N GLN A 236 8.55 -4.57 -8.92
CA GLN A 236 8.38 -3.71 -10.09
C GLN A 236 7.30 -4.28 -10.99
N LEU A 237 6.44 -3.42 -11.54
CA LEU A 237 5.80 -3.74 -12.81
C LEU A 237 6.86 -3.52 -13.89
N ASP A 238 7.50 -4.61 -14.29
CA ASP A 238 8.56 -4.60 -15.30
C ASP A 238 7.98 -5.00 -16.65
N MET A 239 8.41 -4.35 -17.72
CA MET A 239 7.95 -4.63 -19.08
C MET A 239 9.04 -4.44 -20.11
N GLU A 240 8.89 -5.10 -21.27
CA GLU A 240 9.75 -4.93 -22.45
C GLU A 240 8.90 -5.11 -23.70
N MET A 241 9.23 -4.35 -24.73
CA MET A 241 8.56 -4.41 -26.05
C MET A 241 9.59 -4.39 -27.19
N SER A 242 9.29 -5.15 -28.24
CA SER A 242 10.05 -5.15 -29.50
C SER A 242 9.43 -4.18 -30.51
N PHE A 243 10.24 -3.67 -31.45
CA PHE A 243 9.80 -2.85 -32.61
C PHE A 243 9.05 -1.58 -32.24
N VAL A 244 9.47 -0.90 -31.17
CA VAL A 244 8.82 0.30 -30.62
C VAL A 244 9.79 1.43 -30.38
N GLU A 245 9.25 2.65 -30.34
CA GLU A 245 9.93 3.86 -29.95
C GLU A 245 9.45 4.34 -28.55
N GLN A 246 10.02 5.41 -28.05
CA GLN A 246 9.72 5.97 -26.73
C GLN A 246 8.22 6.30 -26.55
N GLU A 247 7.60 6.90 -27.57
CA GLU A 247 6.18 7.27 -27.52
C GLU A 247 5.24 6.07 -27.41
N ASP A 248 5.62 4.93 -27.99
CA ASP A 248 4.83 3.70 -27.87
C ASP A 248 4.79 3.20 -26.42
N ILE A 249 5.91 3.33 -25.69
CA ILE A 249 5.99 3.01 -24.26
C ILE A 249 5.09 3.93 -23.45
N PHE A 250 5.08 5.22 -23.73
CA PHE A 250 4.20 6.18 -23.04
C PHE A 250 2.74 5.86 -23.32
N ASN A 251 2.38 5.59 -24.56
CA ASN A 251 1.01 5.24 -24.96
C ASN A 251 0.50 3.96 -24.28
N VAL A 252 1.39 3.02 -23.93
CA VAL A 252 1.07 1.82 -23.16
C VAL A 252 0.90 2.15 -21.68
N MET A 253 1.86 2.87 -21.09
CA MET A 253 1.92 3.03 -19.63
C MET A 253 1.00 4.11 -19.07
N GLU A 254 0.75 5.19 -19.81
CA GLU A 254 -0.16 6.26 -19.35
C GLU A 254 -1.55 5.74 -18.98
N PRO A 255 -2.27 4.99 -19.84
CA PRO A 255 -3.57 4.45 -19.49
C PRO A 255 -3.51 3.45 -18.33
N VAL A 256 -2.47 2.63 -18.21
CA VAL A 256 -2.31 1.68 -17.10
C VAL A 256 -2.24 2.42 -15.77
N ILE A 257 -1.37 3.43 -15.68
CA ILE A 257 -1.18 4.21 -14.46
C ILE A 257 -2.41 5.08 -14.16
N TYR A 258 -2.97 5.76 -15.18
CA TYR A 258 -4.18 6.56 -15.02
C TYR A 258 -5.36 5.73 -14.51
N ASN A 259 -5.63 4.58 -15.13
CA ASN A 259 -6.73 3.69 -14.74
C ASN A 259 -6.54 3.12 -13.33
N MET A 260 -5.30 2.78 -12.96
CA MET A 260 -4.97 2.32 -11.61
C MET A 260 -5.33 3.39 -10.56
N PHE A 261 -4.87 4.63 -10.75
CA PHE A 261 -5.20 5.70 -9.81
C PHE A 261 -6.70 6.03 -9.81
N LYS A 262 -7.35 6.03 -10.97
CA LYS A 262 -8.79 6.24 -11.08
C LYS A 262 -9.61 5.18 -10.35
N HIS A 263 -9.13 3.93 -10.35
CA HIS A 263 -9.82 2.81 -9.71
C HIS A 263 -9.64 2.79 -8.18
N PHE A 264 -8.44 3.08 -7.70
CA PHE A 264 -8.09 2.90 -6.28
C PHE A 264 -8.02 4.19 -5.46
N SER A 265 -7.99 5.37 -6.10
CA SER A 265 -7.89 6.65 -5.40
C SER A 265 -9.23 7.36 -5.36
N THR A 266 -9.53 8.01 -4.24
CA THR A 266 -10.66 8.96 -4.12
C THR A 266 -10.26 10.39 -4.50
N ARG A 267 -8.98 10.63 -4.79
CA ARG A 267 -8.47 11.95 -5.18
C ARG A 267 -8.76 12.22 -6.65
N LYS A 268 -9.02 13.48 -6.99
CA LYS A 268 -9.15 13.91 -8.39
C LYS A 268 -7.80 13.73 -9.09
N ILE A 269 -7.82 13.05 -10.23
CA ILE A 269 -6.69 12.96 -11.15
C ILE A 269 -6.78 14.14 -12.10
N THR A 270 -5.66 14.83 -12.32
CA THR A 270 -5.64 16.09 -13.07
C THR A 270 -5.97 15.87 -14.55
N GLU A 271 -5.21 15.02 -15.22
CA GLU A 271 -5.31 14.79 -16.67
C GLU A 271 -5.16 13.30 -16.99
N PRO A 272 -5.83 12.79 -18.03
CA PRO A 272 -5.62 11.42 -18.51
C PRO A 272 -4.29 11.25 -19.25
N HIS A 273 -3.73 12.31 -19.81
CA HIS A 273 -2.42 12.34 -20.47
C HIS A 273 -1.42 13.04 -19.58
N PHE A 274 -0.27 12.39 -19.36
CA PHE A 274 0.79 12.93 -18.51
C PHE A 274 1.63 13.95 -19.30
N PRO A 275 1.99 15.11 -18.70
CA PRO A 275 2.88 16.05 -19.36
C PRO A 275 4.28 15.46 -19.51
N HIS A 276 4.81 15.48 -20.74
CA HIS A 276 6.19 15.06 -21.03
C HIS A 276 7.13 16.24 -20.81
N ILE A 277 7.91 16.18 -19.74
CA ILE A 277 8.85 17.25 -19.35
C ILE A 277 10.28 16.77 -19.62
N PRO A 278 11.00 17.37 -20.60
CA PRO A 278 12.40 17.03 -20.84
C PRO A 278 13.27 17.30 -19.60
N PHE A 279 14.25 16.45 -19.33
CA PHE A 279 15.13 16.56 -18.16
C PHE A 279 15.72 17.97 -17.99
N LYS A 280 16.23 18.56 -19.09
CA LYS A 280 16.79 19.92 -19.07
C LYS A 280 15.75 20.96 -18.61
N GLU A 281 14.52 20.83 -19.06
CA GLU A 281 13.43 21.71 -18.65
C GLU A 281 13.05 21.50 -17.18
N ALA A 282 12.97 20.24 -16.74
CA ALA A 282 12.68 19.90 -15.36
C ALA A 282 13.72 20.54 -14.41
N MET A 283 15.00 20.39 -14.71
CA MET A 283 16.09 21.00 -13.92
C MET A 283 16.07 22.53 -13.97
N LEU A 284 15.76 23.13 -15.11
CA LEU A 284 15.73 24.59 -15.25
C LEU A 284 14.53 25.23 -14.53
N LYS A 285 13.35 24.62 -14.61
CA LYS A 285 12.11 25.18 -14.06
C LYS A 285 11.83 24.77 -12.61
N TYR A 286 12.23 23.56 -12.21
CA TYR A 286 11.86 23.01 -10.93
C TYR A 286 13.05 22.65 -10.04
N GLY A 287 14.27 22.59 -10.58
CA GLY A 287 15.47 22.21 -9.83
C GLY A 287 15.52 20.72 -9.45
N THR A 288 14.67 19.90 -10.04
CA THR A 288 14.57 18.45 -9.76
C THR A 288 14.14 17.70 -11.02
N ASP A 289 14.55 16.44 -11.12
CA ASP A 289 14.10 15.49 -12.15
C ASP A 289 12.69 14.89 -11.86
N LYS A 290 12.11 15.18 -10.68
CA LYS A 290 10.79 14.68 -10.23
C LYS A 290 9.94 15.83 -9.71
N PRO A 291 9.52 16.77 -10.58
CA PRO A 291 8.76 17.93 -10.15
C PRO A 291 7.36 17.55 -9.63
N ASP A 292 6.98 18.13 -8.50
CA ASP A 292 5.60 18.12 -8.05
C ASP A 292 4.84 19.29 -8.70
N LEU A 293 4.09 19.01 -9.75
CA LEU A 293 3.37 20.03 -10.52
C LEU A 293 2.22 20.69 -9.74
N ARG A 294 1.88 20.21 -8.54
CA ARG A 294 0.95 20.88 -7.61
C ARG A 294 1.60 22.08 -6.94
N ASN A 295 2.94 22.14 -6.91
CA ASN A 295 3.69 23.29 -6.42
C ASN A 295 3.72 24.36 -7.52
N PRO A 296 3.15 25.56 -7.30
CA PRO A 296 3.10 26.62 -8.32
C PRO A 296 4.43 27.36 -8.50
N LEU A 297 5.44 27.05 -7.69
CA LEU A 297 6.74 27.72 -7.76
C LEU A 297 7.54 27.22 -8.96
N ILE A 298 7.88 28.14 -9.85
CA ILE A 298 8.68 27.88 -11.05
C ILE A 298 9.90 28.80 -11.03
N ILE A 299 11.09 28.24 -11.22
CA ILE A 299 12.32 29.00 -11.37
C ILE A 299 12.27 29.73 -12.71
N VAL A 300 12.45 31.04 -12.68
CA VAL A 300 12.44 31.90 -13.89
C VAL A 300 13.83 32.42 -14.21
N ASP A 301 14.10 32.62 -15.49
CA ASP A 301 15.31 33.26 -15.96
C ASP A 301 15.15 34.78 -15.85
N THR A 302 16.04 35.43 -15.12
CA THR A 302 16.06 36.89 -14.91
C THR A 302 17.33 37.49 -15.45
N THR A 303 18.11 36.78 -16.26
CA THR A 303 19.40 37.20 -16.81
C THR A 303 19.27 38.52 -17.56
N ASP A 304 18.29 38.65 -18.45
CA ASP A 304 18.09 39.88 -19.24
C ASP A 304 17.73 41.09 -18.37
N ILE A 305 17.05 40.87 -17.23
CA ILE A 305 16.70 41.96 -16.30
C ILE A 305 17.97 42.55 -15.66
N PHE A 306 18.94 41.70 -15.33
CA PHE A 306 20.15 42.11 -14.63
C PHE A 306 21.30 42.47 -15.55
N LYS A 307 21.25 42.13 -16.84
CA LYS A 307 22.29 42.37 -17.81
C LYS A 307 22.71 43.86 -17.91
N ASN A 308 21.72 44.76 -17.86
CA ASN A 308 21.93 46.21 -17.96
C ASN A 308 21.56 46.92 -16.65
N SER A 309 21.55 46.24 -15.52
CA SER A 309 21.14 46.79 -14.23
C SER A 309 22.34 47.48 -13.53
N ASN A 310 22.00 48.41 -12.61
CA ASN A 310 22.98 49.02 -11.72
C ASN A 310 23.53 48.06 -10.67
N PHE A 311 23.06 46.80 -10.65
CA PHE A 311 23.53 45.76 -9.73
C PHE A 311 24.79 45.10 -10.29
N SER A 312 25.94 45.77 -10.06
CA SER A 312 27.22 45.44 -10.69
C SER A 312 27.70 44.00 -10.52
N ILE A 313 27.30 43.32 -9.43
CA ILE A 313 27.71 41.93 -9.17
C ILE A 313 27.11 41.00 -10.24
N PHE A 314 25.82 41.12 -10.49
CA PHE A 314 25.14 40.26 -11.49
C PHE A 314 25.48 40.69 -12.90
N ALA A 315 25.55 42.00 -13.19
CA ALA A 315 25.91 42.51 -14.51
C ALA A 315 27.28 41.98 -14.95
N LYS A 316 28.29 42.08 -14.10
CA LYS A 316 29.67 41.58 -14.39
C LYS A 316 29.70 40.05 -14.53
N ALA A 317 28.92 39.31 -13.72
CA ALA A 317 28.86 37.87 -13.84
C ALA A 317 28.23 37.43 -15.18
N ILE A 318 27.18 38.15 -15.63
CA ILE A 318 26.53 37.91 -16.91
C ILE A 318 27.44 38.22 -18.09
N GLU A 319 28.23 39.27 -18.03
CA GLU A 319 29.27 39.59 -19.05
C GLU A 319 30.26 38.44 -19.21
N ASN A 320 30.55 37.69 -18.14
CA ASN A 320 31.38 36.50 -18.12
C ASN A 320 30.62 35.17 -18.41
N GLY A 321 29.40 35.24 -18.94
CA GLY A 321 28.62 34.08 -19.36
C GLY A 321 27.77 33.43 -18.26
N ALA A 322 27.65 34.04 -17.09
CA ALA A 322 26.75 33.54 -16.04
C ALA A 322 25.27 33.82 -16.38
N ILE A 323 24.39 33.01 -15.82
CA ILE A 323 22.92 33.18 -15.87
C ILE A 323 22.37 33.50 -14.47
N VAL A 324 21.36 34.32 -14.40
CA VAL A 324 20.68 34.68 -13.16
C VAL A 324 19.31 34.05 -13.14
N ARG A 325 19.05 33.22 -12.12
CA ARG A 325 17.78 32.55 -11.90
C ARG A 325 17.12 33.03 -10.63
N ALA A 326 15.80 33.15 -10.62
CA ALA A 326 15.01 33.58 -9.48
C ALA A 326 13.85 32.62 -9.20
N ILE A 327 13.53 32.45 -7.93
CA ILE A 327 12.33 31.77 -7.48
C ILE A 327 11.35 32.86 -7.05
N PRO A 328 10.17 33.00 -7.70
CA PRO A 328 9.19 34.01 -7.32
C PRO A 328 8.56 33.64 -5.97
N ALA A 329 8.73 34.50 -4.98
CA ALA A 329 8.10 34.33 -3.68
C ALA A 329 6.86 35.25 -3.60
N HIS A 330 5.68 34.63 -3.74
CA HIS A 330 4.42 35.38 -3.72
C HIS A 330 4.07 35.87 -2.30
N LYS A 331 3.50 37.10 -2.19
CA LYS A 331 2.98 37.68 -0.95
C LYS A 331 4.01 37.84 0.17
N VAL A 332 5.28 38.05 -0.17
CA VAL A 332 6.35 38.27 0.82
C VAL A 332 7.07 39.62 0.67
N VAL A 333 6.59 40.50 -0.20
CA VAL A 333 7.18 41.83 -0.44
C VAL A 333 7.30 42.65 0.84
N ASP A 334 6.32 42.55 1.73
CA ASP A 334 6.26 43.30 3.02
C ASP A 334 7.05 42.62 4.14
N LYS A 335 7.72 41.50 3.89
CA LYS A 335 8.51 40.81 4.90
C LYS A 335 9.85 41.52 5.13
N PRO A 336 10.33 41.59 6.41
CA PRO A 336 11.61 42.23 6.72
C PRO A 336 12.78 41.41 6.12
N ARG A 337 13.91 42.09 5.93
CA ARG A 337 15.14 41.45 5.40
C ARG A 337 15.54 40.21 6.19
N SER A 338 15.37 40.21 7.51
CA SER A 338 15.65 39.04 8.36
C SER A 338 14.83 37.79 8.01
N PHE A 339 13.70 37.93 7.35
CA PHE A 339 12.94 36.77 6.79
C PHE A 339 13.72 36.10 5.67
N PHE A 340 14.26 36.88 4.75
CA PHE A 340 15.03 36.34 3.61
C PHE A 340 16.37 35.78 4.08
N ASP A 341 17.05 36.42 5.04
CA ASP A 341 18.30 35.93 5.60
C ASP A 341 18.11 34.55 6.30
N LYS A 342 16.97 34.34 7.00
CA LYS A 342 16.61 33.04 7.58
C LYS A 342 16.31 31.99 6.53
N MET A 343 15.69 32.36 5.41
CA MET A 343 15.46 31.42 4.29
C MET A 343 16.77 30.95 3.66
N VAL A 344 17.75 31.84 3.54
CA VAL A 344 19.10 31.48 3.05
C VAL A 344 19.78 30.53 4.04
N ALA A 345 19.75 30.85 5.34
CA ALA A 345 20.32 29.99 6.38
C ALA A 345 19.72 28.57 6.35
N TYR A 346 18.39 28.47 6.28
CA TYR A 346 17.67 27.19 6.17
C TYR A 346 18.06 26.37 4.92
N ALA A 347 18.34 27.05 3.80
CA ALA A 347 18.72 26.38 2.57
C ALA A 347 20.19 25.88 2.56
N VAL A 348 21.01 26.38 3.49
CA VAL A 348 22.43 26.00 3.63
C VAL A 348 22.58 24.81 4.61
N GLU A 349 21.71 24.74 5.65
CA GLU A 349 21.62 23.58 6.55
C GLU A 349 21.12 22.32 5.81
#